data_819c3f62e49e120505f2561ccc37ba19
#
_entry.id   819c3f62e49e120505f2561ccc37ba19
#
_cell.length_a   1.000
_cell.length_b   1.000
_cell.length_c   1.000
_cell.angle_alpha   90.00
_cell.angle_beta   90.00
_cell.angle_gamma   90.00
#
_symmetry.space_group_name_H-M   'P 1'
#
loop_
_entity.id
_entity.type
_entity.pdbx_description
1 polymer ?
#
loop_
_entity_poly.entity_id
_entity_poly.type
_entity_poly.pdbx_seq_one_letter_code
_entity_poly.pdbx_strand_id
1 'polypeptide(L)'
;MKKFFSICVALLLPAMLFAQGEDSRALWRFSKKKSKAANHYIQTGVYPAVMGIKDAELTFRHKGRIVKSALSEKGYPTARSAKGDYWLFEVPVKGLQEGTVIDAFIPFTGNKNERNNFVLEYRDGRRWVEAAQALSTTSHSHPLRLWHSVRLSRSVKSGKTVALRLRQLDEGAVQSTIVCPSSRGQQPHIVIYDNAVARDTLRMLFIGNSYTYYHTYPMIFKEIAWREGHYAECDLFVSGGYTMESHLMNSHCMEYVNKGGYDYVMLQDQSILPTLNGTDDDAGSSAEMGEMVTKVRKRSPKARVAIEITWGRRYGSNNFGKYERYIEKYPHFYADYDAMQNRLIEVLSEEAQVWSTEIHPLGYAWQIVMHERPDIMLYHTDNHHQSYAGSYLSAAVAYLTVYGEKFGSNPANCALDAETAEYLRSVAERVVLGGEKWMGK
;
A
#
# COMPACT_ATOMS: atom_id res chain seq x y z
N MET A 1 -13.82 50.26 51.02
CA MET A 1 -14.21 48.97 50.45
C MET A 1 -14.18 49.08 48.92
N LYS A 2 -13.08 48.69 48.31
CA LYS A 2 -12.93 48.69 46.82
C LYS A 2 -13.11 47.25 46.35
N LYS A 3 -14.14 46.99 45.55
CA LYS A 3 -14.38 45.69 44.93
C LYS A 3 -13.48 45.59 43.70
N PHE A 4 -12.58 44.63 43.71
CA PHE A 4 -11.85 44.18 42.50
C PHE A 4 -12.76 43.27 41.69
N PHE A 5 -13.12 43.70 40.47
CA PHE A 5 -13.70 42.83 39.45
C PHE A 5 -12.55 42.19 38.68
N SER A 6 -12.40 40.88 38.81
CA SER A 6 -11.48 40.08 38.02
C SER A 6 -12.16 39.75 36.71
N ILE A 7 -11.75 40.35 35.62
CA ILE A 7 -12.23 39.99 34.27
C ILE A 7 -11.34 38.84 33.77
N CYS A 8 -11.89 37.62 33.79
CA CYS A 8 -11.31 36.53 33.03
C CYS A 8 -11.56 36.77 31.54
N VAL A 9 -10.52 37.23 30.86
CA VAL A 9 -10.48 37.24 29.40
C VAL A 9 -10.19 35.81 28.96
N ALA A 10 -11.23 35.07 28.63
CA ALA A 10 -11.09 33.81 27.86
C ALA A 10 -10.60 34.17 26.47
N LEU A 11 -9.32 33.93 26.19
CA LEU A 11 -8.76 33.91 24.85
C LEU A 11 -9.42 32.76 24.10
N LEU A 12 -10.52 33.05 23.42
CA LEU A 12 -11.02 32.24 22.32
C LEU A 12 -9.99 32.34 21.18
N LEU A 13 -9.06 31.39 21.18
CA LEU A 13 -8.32 31.08 19.94
C LEU A 13 -9.38 30.65 18.92
N PRO A 14 -9.52 31.35 17.79
CA PRO A 14 -10.34 30.82 16.73
C PRO A 14 -9.73 29.49 16.32
N ALA A 15 -10.49 28.40 16.50
CA ALA A 15 -10.24 27.18 15.78
C ALA A 15 -10.28 27.55 14.30
N MET A 16 -9.14 27.83 13.70
CA MET A 16 -9.03 27.85 12.25
C MET A 16 -9.37 26.43 11.82
N LEU A 17 -10.64 26.23 11.43
CA LEU A 17 -11.01 25.16 10.51
C LEU A 17 -10.21 25.43 9.24
N PHE A 18 -9.02 24.87 9.14
CA PHE A 18 -8.38 24.68 7.88
C PHE A 18 -9.29 23.73 7.10
N ALA A 19 -9.97 24.24 6.10
CA ALA A 19 -10.51 23.41 5.06
C ALA A 19 -9.31 22.62 4.52
N GLN A 20 -9.22 21.35 4.90
CA GLN A 20 -8.25 20.43 4.33
C GLN A 20 -8.55 20.41 2.84
N GLY A 21 -7.63 20.94 2.03
CA GLY A 21 -7.76 20.91 0.59
C GLY A 21 -7.94 19.46 0.14
N GLU A 22 -8.72 19.23 -0.90
CA GLU A 22 -8.81 17.90 -1.50
C GLU A 22 -7.41 17.49 -1.95
N ASP A 23 -6.98 16.26 -1.60
CA ASP A 23 -5.70 15.74 -2.04
C ASP A 23 -5.68 15.68 -3.57
N SER A 24 -4.64 16.23 -4.17
CA SER A 24 -4.47 16.23 -5.60
C SER A 24 -3.85 14.93 -6.06
N ARG A 25 -4.49 14.22 -6.99
CA ARG A 25 -4.05 12.90 -7.45
C ARG A 25 -3.94 12.82 -8.95
N ALA A 26 -2.82 12.31 -9.45
CA ALA A 26 -2.63 11.92 -10.83
C ALA A 26 -2.50 10.41 -10.94
N LEU A 27 -3.30 9.82 -11.82
CA LEU A 27 -3.31 8.38 -12.04
C LEU A 27 -3.21 8.10 -13.55
N TRP A 28 -2.25 7.26 -13.93
CA TRP A 28 -2.08 6.82 -15.31
C TRP A 28 -2.72 5.46 -15.53
N ARG A 29 -3.72 5.41 -16.42
CA ARG A 29 -4.38 4.17 -16.81
C ARG A 29 -3.91 3.76 -18.20
N PHE A 30 -3.42 2.53 -18.30
CA PHE A 30 -3.05 1.93 -19.58
C PHE A 30 -3.96 0.73 -19.82
N SER A 31 -4.71 0.71 -20.91
CA SER A 31 -5.56 -0.41 -21.27
C SER A 31 -4.97 -1.16 -22.47
N LYS A 32 -4.87 -2.49 -22.37
CA LYS A 32 -4.78 -3.28 -23.59
C LYS A 32 -6.12 -3.15 -24.32
N LYS A 33 -6.17 -2.47 -25.46
CA LYS A 33 -7.35 -2.51 -26.35
C LYS A 33 -7.65 -3.98 -26.66
N LYS A 34 -8.78 -4.49 -26.15
CA LYS A 34 -9.40 -5.82 -26.41
C LYS A 34 -9.32 -6.88 -25.32
N SER A 35 -9.37 -6.58 -24.05
CA SER A 35 -9.95 -7.58 -23.18
C SER A 35 -11.28 -7.06 -22.63
N LYS A 36 -12.37 -7.76 -22.92
CA LYS A 36 -13.69 -7.49 -22.31
C LYS A 36 -13.62 -7.47 -20.76
N ALA A 37 -12.64 -8.15 -20.19
CA ALA A 37 -12.35 -8.14 -18.75
C ALA A 37 -11.84 -6.78 -18.24
N ALA A 38 -11.02 -6.05 -18.99
CA ALA A 38 -10.54 -4.72 -18.58
C ALA A 38 -11.69 -3.70 -18.53
N ASN A 39 -12.64 -3.80 -19.47
CA ASN A 39 -13.83 -2.93 -19.47
C ASN A 39 -14.79 -3.24 -18.31
N HIS A 40 -14.86 -4.46 -17.85
CA HIS A 40 -15.73 -4.86 -16.75
C HIS A 40 -15.27 -4.25 -15.41
N TYR A 41 -13.96 -4.13 -15.21
CA TYR A 41 -13.38 -3.52 -14.00
C TYR A 41 -13.51 -2.00 -13.94
N ILE A 42 -13.48 -1.33 -15.09
CA ILE A 42 -13.71 0.12 -15.17
C ILE A 42 -15.19 0.44 -14.88
N GLN A 43 -16.10 -0.45 -15.21
CA GLN A 43 -17.54 -0.27 -15.00
C GLN A 43 -18.00 -0.56 -13.56
N THR A 44 -17.25 -1.31 -12.78
CA THR A 44 -17.64 -1.67 -11.40
C THR A 44 -17.22 -0.66 -10.33
N GLY A 45 -16.75 0.53 -10.70
CA GLY A 45 -16.51 1.63 -9.76
C GLY A 45 -15.37 1.40 -8.75
N VAL A 46 -14.51 0.42 -9.00
CA VAL A 46 -13.40 0.06 -8.10
C VAL A 46 -12.36 1.18 -7.96
N TYR A 47 -12.25 2.03 -8.94
CA TYR A 47 -11.71 3.38 -8.84
C TYR A 47 -12.73 4.29 -9.48
N PRO A 48 -13.32 5.24 -8.76
CA PRO A 48 -14.10 6.29 -9.39
C PRO A 48 -13.27 6.87 -10.51
N ALA A 49 -13.93 7.41 -11.52
CA ALA A 49 -13.26 8.25 -12.50
C ALA A 49 -12.47 9.26 -11.68
N VAL A 50 -11.23 8.89 -11.37
CA VAL A 50 -10.43 9.64 -10.41
C VAL A 50 -10.46 11.04 -10.90
N MET A 51 -10.75 11.91 -10.02
CA MET A 51 -10.46 13.31 -10.14
C MET A 51 -8.96 13.46 -10.36
N GLY A 52 -8.52 12.99 -11.54
CA GLY A 52 -7.14 13.10 -11.95
C GLY A 52 -6.88 14.56 -12.23
N ILE A 53 -5.74 15.04 -11.85
CA ILE A 53 -5.27 16.33 -12.31
C ILE A 53 -5.32 16.26 -13.84
N LYS A 54 -6.16 17.09 -14.46
CA LYS A 54 -6.20 17.22 -15.91
C LYS A 54 -4.78 17.56 -16.39
N ASP A 55 -4.39 16.97 -17.51
CA ASP A 55 -3.12 17.25 -18.18
C ASP A 55 -1.86 16.72 -17.48
N ALA A 56 -2.00 15.74 -16.57
CA ALA A 56 -0.84 14.97 -16.10
C ALA A 56 -0.28 14.12 -17.24
N GLU A 57 1.02 14.24 -17.49
CA GLU A 57 1.68 13.58 -18.61
C GLU A 57 2.67 12.49 -18.14
N LEU A 58 2.74 11.41 -18.92
CA LEU A 58 3.81 10.42 -18.86
C LEU A 58 4.51 10.37 -20.21
N THR A 59 5.81 10.62 -20.24
CA THR A 59 6.62 10.53 -21.46
C THR A 59 7.87 9.69 -21.23
N PHE A 60 8.38 9.10 -22.31
CA PHE A 60 9.72 8.51 -22.31
C PHE A 60 10.69 9.43 -23.07
N ARG A 61 11.85 9.66 -22.51
CA ARG A 61 12.89 10.54 -23.05
C ARG A 61 14.19 9.78 -23.33
N HIS A 62 14.59 9.78 -24.60
CA HIS A 62 15.90 9.33 -25.05
C HIS A 62 16.76 10.54 -25.41
N LYS A 63 17.90 10.71 -24.77
CA LYS A 63 18.77 11.89 -24.94
C LYS A 63 17.99 13.23 -24.88
N GLY A 64 17.00 13.28 -23.93
CA GLY A 64 16.14 14.45 -23.72
C GLY A 64 14.97 14.64 -24.71
N ARG A 65 14.89 13.83 -25.78
CA ARG A 65 13.81 13.92 -26.79
C ARG A 65 12.69 12.92 -26.50
N ILE A 66 11.44 13.33 -26.71
CA ILE A 66 10.30 12.45 -26.54
C ILE A 66 10.31 11.34 -27.60
N VAL A 67 10.17 10.08 -27.14
CA VAL A 67 10.00 8.90 -27.99
C VAL A 67 8.53 8.50 -27.99
N LYS A 68 7.77 8.95 -28.99
CA LYS A 68 6.32 8.73 -29.08
C LYS A 68 5.92 7.24 -29.12
N SER A 69 6.73 6.39 -29.75
CA SER A 69 6.49 4.94 -29.86
C SER A 69 6.52 4.21 -28.52
N ALA A 70 7.16 4.78 -27.49
CA ALA A 70 7.18 4.21 -26.15
C ALA A 70 5.79 4.19 -25.49
N LEU A 71 4.89 5.04 -25.92
CA LEU A 71 3.51 5.18 -25.42
C LEU A 71 2.51 4.55 -26.39
N SER A 72 2.82 3.38 -26.98
CA SER A 72 1.96 2.74 -27.96
C SER A 72 0.55 2.49 -27.39
N GLU A 73 -0.49 2.71 -28.22
CA GLU A 73 -1.89 2.49 -27.85
C GLU A 73 -2.22 1.01 -27.55
N LYS A 74 -1.29 0.10 -27.79
CA LYS A 74 -1.47 -1.36 -27.68
C LYS A 74 -0.57 -1.94 -26.58
N GLY A 75 -0.94 -1.79 -25.32
CA GLY A 75 -0.24 -2.44 -24.21
C GLY A 75 0.32 -1.48 -23.18
N TYR A 76 1.26 -1.94 -22.38
CA TYR A 76 1.94 -1.11 -21.39
C TYR A 76 2.97 -0.21 -22.05
N PRO A 77 3.19 1.03 -21.55
CA PRO A 77 4.28 1.88 -21.99
C PRO A 77 5.60 1.14 -21.87
N THR A 78 6.27 0.94 -23.01
CA THR A 78 7.50 0.16 -23.10
C THR A 78 8.51 0.90 -23.98
N ALA A 79 9.74 1.02 -23.51
CA ALA A 79 10.83 1.62 -24.26
C ALA A 79 12.10 0.78 -24.17
N ARG A 80 12.91 0.82 -25.21
CA ARG A 80 14.29 0.41 -25.14
C ARG A 80 15.10 1.59 -24.64
N SER A 81 15.51 1.55 -23.39
CA SER A 81 16.23 2.61 -22.71
C SER A 81 17.74 2.31 -22.66
N ALA A 82 18.55 3.34 -22.64
CA ALA A 82 19.97 3.29 -22.42
C ALA A 82 20.32 4.15 -21.20
N LYS A 83 21.57 4.10 -20.76
CA LYS A 83 22.04 4.93 -19.65
C LYS A 83 21.66 6.41 -19.83
N GLY A 84 21.04 6.98 -18.82
CA GLY A 84 20.58 8.35 -18.81
C GLY A 84 19.19 8.58 -19.40
N ASP A 85 18.60 7.60 -20.09
CA ASP A 85 17.20 7.68 -20.54
C ASP A 85 16.25 7.55 -19.37
N TYR A 86 15.04 8.13 -19.48
CA TYR A 86 14.11 8.15 -18.36
C TYR A 86 12.64 8.20 -18.77
N TRP A 87 11.81 7.64 -17.91
CA TRP A 87 10.37 7.91 -17.85
C TRP A 87 10.13 9.18 -17.05
N LEU A 88 9.33 10.09 -17.58
CA LEU A 88 9.01 11.38 -16.96
C LEU A 88 7.52 11.47 -16.66
N PHE A 89 7.21 11.69 -15.41
CA PHE A 89 5.86 11.94 -14.90
C PHE A 89 5.75 13.42 -14.59
N GLU A 90 4.84 14.12 -15.25
CA GLU A 90 4.61 15.55 -15.08
C GLU A 90 3.18 15.80 -14.62
N VAL A 91 3.02 16.46 -13.48
CA VAL A 91 1.73 16.76 -12.86
C VAL A 91 1.60 18.28 -12.74
N PRO A 92 0.71 18.92 -13.52
CA PRO A 92 0.43 20.35 -13.36
C PRO A 92 -0.17 20.65 -11.99
N VAL A 93 0.31 21.72 -11.36
CA VAL A 93 -0.16 22.15 -10.03
C VAL A 93 -0.46 23.65 -10.00
N LYS A 94 -1.46 24.02 -9.21
CA LYS A 94 -1.86 25.44 -9.06
C LYS A 94 -1.06 26.21 -8.01
N GLY A 95 0.01 25.61 -7.51
CA GLY A 95 0.87 26.18 -6.49
C GLY A 95 0.92 25.25 -5.29
N LEU A 96 2.13 24.92 -4.89
CA LEU A 96 2.41 24.09 -3.73
C LEU A 96 3.34 24.84 -2.80
N GLN A 97 3.24 24.55 -1.53
CA GLN A 97 4.11 25.14 -0.50
C GLN A 97 5.37 24.29 -0.29
N GLU A 98 6.38 24.90 0.27
CA GLU A 98 7.51 24.17 0.83
C GLU A 98 7.01 23.19 1.90
N GLY A 99 7.58 21.98 1.92
CA GLY A 99 7.14 20.93 2.83
C GLY A 99 5.99 20.05 2.29
N THR A 100 5.35 20.43 1.17
CA THR A 100 4.38 19.54 0.50
C THR A 100 5.00 18.18 0.23
N VAL A 101 4.26 17.12 0.52
CA VAL A 101 4.69 15.76 0.28
C VAL A 101 4.06 15.21 -0.99
N ILE A 102 4.87 14.51 -1.77
CA ILE A 102 4.48 13.85 -3.00
C ILE A 102 4.78 12.37 -2.86
N ASP A 103 3.77 11.54 -2.91
CA ASP A 103 3.92 10.10 -3.00
C ASP A 103 3.89 9.63 -4.44
N ALA A 104 4.91 8.88 -4.83
CA ALA A 104 4.99 8.26 -6.13
C ALA A 104 4.95 6.74 -5.99
N PHE A 105 3.99 6.11 -6.65
CA PHE A 105 3.90 4.67 -6.80
C PHE A 105 4.08 4.31 -8.27
N ILE A 106 5.16 3.60 -8.59
CA ILE A 106 5.56 3.30 -9.97
C ILE A 106 5.90 1.81 -10.09
N PRO A 107 4.99 0.98 -10.60
CA PRO A 107 5.32 -0.40 -10.93
C PRO A 107 6.05 -0.47 -12.28
N PHE A 108 7.23 -1.06 -12.29
CA PHE A 108 8.02 -1.18 -13.53
C PHE A 108 8.83 -2.48 -13.60
N THR A 109 9.23 -2.83 -14.82
CA THR A 109 10.09 -3.98 -15.11
C THR A 109 11.23 -3.57 -16.05
N GLY A 110 12.30 -4.35 -16.01
CA GLY A 110 13.41 -4.27 -16.97
C GLY A 110 13.50 -5.49 -17.88
N ASN A 111 14.69 -5.82 -18.36
CA ASN A 111 14.95 -7.02 -19.17
C ASN A 111 14.66 -8.31 -18.39
N LYS A 112 14.29 -9.37 -19.13
CA LYS A 112 13.93 -10.67 -18.52
C LYS A 112 15.07 -11.36 -17.76
N ASN A 113 16.31 -11.05 -18.06
CA ASN A 113 17.48 -11.79 -17.55
C ASN A 113 18.48 -10.94 -16.77
N GLU A 114 18.24 -9.64 -16.62
CA GLU A 114 19.17 -8.72 -15.97
C GLU A 114 18.44 -7.77 -15.02
N ARG A 115 19.01 -7.60 -13.84
CA ARG A 115 18.58 -6.53 -12.93
C ARG A 115 19.24 -5.24 -13.36
N ASN A 116 18.44 -4.22 -13.61
CA ASN A 116 18.94 -2.93 -14.05
C ASN A 116 18.66 -1.88 -12.99
N ASN A 117 19.66 -1.04 -12.74
CA ASN A 117 19.56 0.02 -11.78
C ASN A 117 18.84 1.22 -12.38
N PHE A 118 17.87 1.71 -11.63
CA PHE A 118 17.16 2.94 -11.88
C PHE A 118 17.23 3.85 -10.68
N VAL A 119 17.07 5.14 -10.91
CA VAL A 119 16.94 6.13 -9.85
C VAL A 119 15.65 6.92 -10.07
N LEU A 120 14.87 7.05 -9.00
CA LEU A 120 13.76 8.01 -8.95
C LEU A 120 14.32 9.36 -8.53
N GLU A 121 14.08 10.37 -9.35
CA GLU A 121 14.49 11.74 -9.09
C GLU A 121 13.28 12.67 -9.19
N TYR A 122 13.26 13.72 -8.38
CA TYR A 122 12.29 14.79 -8.50
C TYR A 122 12.94 16.10 -8.88
N ARG A 123 12.16 17.00 -9.47
CA ARG A 123 12.66 18.30 -9.92
C ARG A 123 12.51 19.35 -8.82
N ASP A 124 13.62 19.81 -8.27
CA ASP A 124 13.68 20.95 -7.35
C ASP A 124 14.25 22.18 -8.04
N GLY A 125 13.38 23.06 -8.46
CA GLY A 125 13.73 24.20 -9.29
C GLY A 125 14.29 23.78 -10.66
N ARG A 126 15.59 23.98 -10.88
CA ARG A 126 16.30 23.57 -12.11
C ARG A 126 17.08 22.26 -11.95
N ARG A 127 17.16 21.70 -10.74
CA ARG A 127 17.97 20.52 -10.44
C ARG A 127 17.08 19.29 -10.35
N TRP A 128 17.67 18.15 -10.69
CA TRP A 128 17.12 16.84 -10.36
C TRP A 128 17.79 16.37 -9.08
N VAL A 129 16.97 15.97 -8.12
CA VAL A 129 17.39 15.48 -6.82
C VAL A 129 16.98 14.02 -6.71
N GLU A 130 17.92 13.18 -6.31
CA GLU A 130 17.66 11.76 -6.08
C GLU A 130 16.70 11.57 -4.90
N ALA A 131 15.67 10.79 -5.13
CA ALA A 131 14.69 10.42 -4.12
C ALA A 131 14.90 8.98 -3.65
N ALA A 132 15.07 8.04 -4.58
CA ALA A 132 15.29 6.63 -4.27
C ALA A 132 16.01 5.92 -5.41
N GLN A 133 16.83 4.91 -5.07
CA GLN A 133 17.33 3.95 -6.03
C GLN A 133 16.42 2.73 -6.12
N ALA A 134 16.34 2.14 -7.29
CA ALA A 134 15.49 1.00 -7.54
C ALA A 134 16.13 0.04 -8.55
N LEU A 135 16.06 -1.25 -8.27
CA LEU A 135 16.44 -2.30 -9.21
C LEU A 135 15.20 -2.80 -9.94
N SER A 136 15.23 -2.82 -11.26
CA SER A 136 14.12 -3.39 -12.02
C SER A 136 14.01 -4.90 -11.80
N THR A 137 12.78 -5.41 -11.88
CA THR A 137 12.55 -6.86 -11.93
C THR A 137 12.42 -7.32 -13.38
N THR A 138 12.61 -8.63 -13.58
CA THR A 138 12.56 -9.25 -14.90
C THR A 138 11.15 -9.74 -15.28
N SER A 139 10.19 -9.69 -14.39
CA SER A 139 8.86 -10.29 -14.58
C SER A 139 7.74 -9.26 -14.58
N HIS A 140 6.89 -9.31 -15.62
CA HIS A 140 5.66 -8.51 -15.67
C HIS A 140 4.60 -8.97 -14.66
N SER A 141 4.64 -10.22 -14.23
CA SER A 141 3.75 -10.72 -13.17
C SER A 141 4.18 -10.26 -11.78
N HIS A 142 5.48 -9.96 -11.62
CA HIS A 142 6.07 -9.48 -10.38
C HIS A 142 6.89 -8.21 -10.63
N PRO A 143 6.29 -7.10 -11.09
CA PRO A 143 7.01 -5.85 -11.29
C PRO A 143 7.56 -5.33 -9.98
N LEU A 144 8.66 -4.60 -10.03
CA LEU A 144 9.07 -3.79 -8.90
C LEU A 144 7.98 -2.73 -8.66
N ARG A 145 7.60 -2.55 -7.41
CA ARG A 145 6.65 -1.54 -6.99
C ARG A 145 7.39 -0.50 -6.19
N LEU A 146 7.94 0.46 -6.93
CA LEU A 146 8.60 1.59 -6.31
C LEU A 146 7.54 2.49 -5.69
N TRP A 147 7.58 2.62 -4.39
CA TRP A 147 6.81 3.61 -3.65
C TRP A 147 7.77 4.48 -2.86
N HIS A 148 7.66 5.77 -3.04
CA HIS A 148 8.54 6.71 -2.36
C HIS A 148 7.86 8.04 -2.11
N SER A 149 8.11 8.62 -0.94
CA SER A 149 7.62 9.93 -0.54
C SER A 149 8.71 10.96 -0.74
N VAL A 150 8.38 12.03 -1.44
CA VAL A 150 9.27 13.17 -1.66
C VAL A 150 8.69 14.38 -0.94
N ARG A 151 9.47 15.01 -0.07
CA ARG A 151 9.11 16.29 0.54
C ARG A 151 9.76 17.43 -0.26
N LEU A 152 8.95 18.34 -0.76
CA LEU A 152 9.46 19.49 -1.51
C LEU A 152 10.22 20.44 -0.58
N SER A 153 11.45 20.79 -0.95
CA SER A 153 12.29 21.75 -0.22
C SER A 153 11.96 23.20 -0.58
N ARG A 154 11.15 23.41 -1.63
CA ARG A 154 10.77 24.74 -2.14
C ARG A 154 9.34 24.77 -2.61
N SER A 155 8.73 25.96 -2.54
CA SER A 155 7.41 26.22 -3.09
C SER A 155 7.41 26.10 -4.62
N VAL A 156 6.40 25.43 -5.15
CA VAL A 156 6.11 25.38 -6.59
C VAL A 156 5.01 26.38 -6.88
N LYS A 157 5.34 27.42 -7.65
CA LYS A 157 4.39 28.50 -7.99
C LYS A 157 3.27 28.00 -8.90
N SER A 158 2.13 28.70 -8.85
CA SER A 158 0.99 28.47 -9.74
C SER A 158 1.42 28.35 -11.22
N GLY A 159 0.81 27.43 -11.95
CA GLY A 159 1.14 27.13 -13.35
C GLY A 159 2.44 26.36 -13.55
N LYS A 160 3.07 25.87 -12.50
CA LYS A 160 4.24 24.99 -12.56
C LYS A 160 3.84 23.53 -12.48
N THR A 161 4.79 22.67 -12.76
CA THR A 161 4.62 21.23 -12.82
C THR A 161 5.49 20.57 -11.77
N VAL A 162 4.92 19.65 -11.00
CA VAL A 162 5.69 18.65 -10.27
C VAL A 162 6.18 17.62 -11.27
N ALA A 163 7.47 17.37 -11.29
CA ALA A 163 8.08 16.41 -12.20
C ALA A 163 8.90 15.39 -11.43
N LEU A 164 8.62 14.11 -11.72
CA LEU A 164 9.40 12.97 -11.25
C LEU A 164 9.92 12.20 -12.46
N ARG A 165 11.14 11.66 -12.39
CA ARG A 165 11.65 10.80 -13.44
C ARG A 165 12.27 9.53 -12.88
N LEU A 166 12.02 8.43 -13.58
CA LEU A 166 12.69 7.15 -13.37
C LEU A 166 13.77 7.00 -14.44
N ARG A 167 15.03 7.18 -14.06
CA ARG A 167 16.18 7.23 -14.97
C ARG A 167 17.06 5.99 -14.84
N GLN A 168 17.46 5.43 -15.97
CA GLN A 168 18.38 4.29 -16.01
C GLN A 168 19.81 4.73 -15.69
N LEU A 169 20.48 3.94 -14.83
CA LEU A 169 21.87 4.17 -14.41
C LEU A 169 22.86 3.28 -15.16
N ASP A 170 22.45 2.04 -15.51
CA ASP A 170 23.36 1.06 -16.14
C ASP A 170 23.67 1.38 -17.60
N GLU A 171 24.84 0.93 -18.01
CA GLU A 171 25.22 0.90 -19.43
C GLU A 171 24.40 -0.15 -20.21
N GLY A 172 24.35 0.02 -21.51
CA GLY A 172 23.61 -0.89 -22.39
C GLY A 172 22.13 -0.57 -22.53
N ALA A 173 21.48 -1.30 -23.42
CA ALA A 173 20.08 -1.08 -23.74
C ALA A 173 19.18 -2.05 -22.99
N VAL A 174 18.23 -1.52 -22.25
CA VAL A 174 17.26 -2.26 -21.44
C VAL A 174 15.86 -2.02 -21.96
N GLN A 175 15.06 -3.07 -22.06
CA GLN A 175 13.62 -2.90 -22.28
C GLN A 175 12.96 -2.57 -20.94
N SER A 176 12.65 -1.29 -20.73
CA SER A 176 11.91 -0.84 -19.55
C SER A 176 10.42 -0.70 -19.85
N THR A 177 9.59 -1.15 -18.94
CA THR A 177 8.13 -1.13 -19.08
C THR A 177 7.50 -0.61 -17.79
N ILE A 178 6.66 0.41 -17.92
CA ILE A 178 5.76 0.81 -16.82
C ILE A 178 4.58 -0.15 -16.82
N VAL A 179 4.48 -0.97 -15.80
CA VAL A 179 3.47 -2.02 -15.70
C VAL A 179 2.23 -1.48 -15.00
N CYS A 180 1.07 -1.79 -15.55
CA CYS A 180 -0.20 -1.33 -15.02
C CYS A 180 -1.27 -2.39 -15.19
N PRO A 181 -1.25 -3.48 -14.39
CA PRO A 181 -2.36 -4.41 -14.38
C PRO A 181 -3.57 -3.73 -13.73
N SER A 182 -4.45 -3.18 -14.57
CA SER A 182 -5.66 -2.48 -14.13
C SER A 182 -6.56 -3.34 -13.23
N SER A 183 -6.54 -4.66 -13.46
CA SER A 183 -7.30 -5.64 -12.66
C SER A 183 -6.84 -5.75 -11.20
N ARG A 184 -5.62 -5.31 -10.88
CA ARG A 184 -5.02 -5.42 -9.53
C ARG A 184 -4.86 -4.07 -8.82
N GLY A 185 -5.41 -3.00 -9.40
CA GLY A 185 -5.29 -1.66 -8.83
C GLY A 185 -3.87 -1.13 -8.70
N GLN A 186 -2.94 -1.60 -9.51
CA GLN A 186 -1.52 -1.27 -9.45
C GLN A 186 -1.12 -0.30 -10.56
N GLN A 187 -1.85 0.80 -10.69
CA GLN A 187 -1.51 1.83 -11.66
C GLN A 187 -0.41 2.76 -11.13
N PRO A 188 0.50 3.24 -11.98
CA PRO A 188 1.36 4.36 -11.61
C PRO A 188 0.49 5.53 -11.16
N HIS A 189 0.77 6.06 -10.00
CA HIS A 189 0.07 7.23 -9.50
C HIS A 189 0.96 8.11 -8.63
N ILE A 190 0.61 9.38 -8.59
CA ILE A 190 1.24 10.39 -7.75
C ILE A 190 0.13 11.03 -6.94
N VAL A 191 0.29 11.06 -5.63
CA VAL A 191 -0.58 11.76 -4.69
C VAL A 191 0.18 12.96 -4.14
N ILE A 192 -0.45 14.10 -4.11
CA ILE A 192 0.12 15.34 -3.59
C ILE A 192 -0.68 15.72 -2.34
N TYR A 193 -0.01 15.70 -1.21
CA TYR A 193 -0.57 16.11 0.08
C TYR A 193 -0.25 17.59 0.31
N ASP A 194 -1.23 18.46 0.06
CA ASP A 194 -1.11 19.88 0.29
C ASP A 194 -1.22 20.21 1.79
N ASN A 195 -0.44 21.22 2.21
CA ASN A 195 -0.47 21.77 3.58
C ASN A 195 -0.32 20.72 4.71
N ALA A 196 0.72 19.94 4.61
CA ALA A 196 1.11 19.00 5.62
C ALA A 196 1.52 19.68 6.92
N VAL A 197 0.59 20.10 7.75
CA VAL A 197 0.84 20.25 9.18
C VAL A 197 0.52 18.91 9.81
N ALA A 198 1.37 17.92 9.55
CA ALA A 198 1.30 16.67 10.28
C ALA A 198 1.64 16.93 11.75
N ARG A 199 0.81 16.41 12.65
CA ARG A 199 1.07 16.46 14.09
C ARG A 199 2.31 15.66 14.44
N ASP A 200 2.60 14.61 13.67
CA ASP A 200 3.72 13.70 13.84
C ASP A 200 4.20 13.17 12.46
N THR A 201 5.33 12.50 12.48
CA THR A 201 5.84 11.74 11.33
C THR A 201 6.18 10.34 11.81
N LEU A 202 5.48 9.34 11.32
CA LEU A 202 5.75 7.95 11.62
C LEU A 202 6.44 7.29 10.43
N ARG A 203 7.57 6.61 10.67
CA ARG A 203 8.29 5.84 9.66
C ARG A 203 7.85 4.39 9.73
N MET A 204 7.28 3.90 8.64
CA MET A 204 6.67 2.57 8.59
C MET A 204 7.27 1.71 7.46
N LEU A 205 7.42 0.41 7.72
CA LEU A 205 7.80 -0.58 6.73
C LEU A 205 6.71 -1.63 6.61
N PHE A 206 6.26 -1.89 5.38
CA PHE A 206 5.40 -3.02 5.05
C PHE A 206 6.22 -4.10 4.34
N ILE A 207 6.19 -5.32 4.87
CA ILE A 207 6.75 -6.50 4.23
C ILE A 207 5.62 -7.51 4.02
N GLY A 208 5.40 -7.91 2.76
CA GLY A 208 4.32 -8.83 2.45
C GLY A 208 4.26 -9.23 0.98
N ASN A 209 3.13 -9.72 0.57
CA ASN A 209 2.94 -10.23 -0.79
C ASN A 209 1.73 -9.59 -1.50
N SER A 210 1.00 -10.35 -2.31
CA SER A 210 -0.16 -9.84 -3.02
C SER A 210 -1.29 -9.37 -2.09
N TYR A 211 -1.39 -9.89 -0.91
CA TYR A 211 -2.36 -9.45 0.08
C TYR A 211 -2.05 -8.05 0.61
N THR A 212 -0.81 -7.61 0.54
CA THR A 212 -0.43 -6.23 0.86
C THR A 212 -0.56 -5.28 -0.33
N TYR A 213 -0.19 -5.70 -1.54
CA TYR A 213 -0.10 -4.77 -2.66
C TYR A 213 -1.33 -4.67 -3.56
N TYR A 214 -2.30 -5.59 -3.51
CA TYR A 214 -3.53 -5.42 -4.28
C TYR A 214 -4.23 -4.14 -3.82
N HIS A 215 -4.66 -3.33 -4.79
CA HIS A 215 -5.21 -1.99 -4.58
C HIS A 215 -4.34 -1.07 -3.70
N THR A 216 -3.11 -1.51 -3.39
CA THR A 216 -2.10 -0.74 -2.64
C THR A 216 -2.65 -0.23 -1.29
N TYR A 217 -3.16 -1.16 -0.45
CA TYR A 217 -3.77 -0.76 0.83
C TYR A 217 -2.85 0.12 1.70
N PRO A 218 -1.50 -0.02 1.68
CA PRO A 218 -0.64 0.91 2.39
C PRO A 218 -0.79 2.38 1.98
N MET A 219 -1.16 2.65 0.72
CA MET A 219 -1.43 4.02 0.29
C MET A 219 -2.82 4.50 0.72
N ILE A 220 -3.81 3.59 0.78
CA ILE A 220 -5.13 3.90 1.37
C ILE A 220 -4.96 4.21 2.86
N PHE A 221 -4.17 3.42 3.58
CA PHE A 221 -3.79 3.68 4.98
C PHE A 221 -3.20 5.08 5.14
N LYS A 222 -2.25 5.45 4.29
CA LYS A 222 -1.60 6.75 4.33
C LYS A 222 -2.58 7.91 4.07
N GLU A 223 -3.53 7.72 3.14
CA GLU A 223 -4.59 8.70 2.87
C GLU A 223 -5.54 8.87 4.07
N ILE A 224 -5.92 7.75 4.71
CA ILE A 224 -6.72 7.78 5.93
C ILE A 224 -5.95 8.51 7.04
N ALA A 225 -4.72 8.10 7.33
CA ALA A 225 -3.89 8.71 8.36
C ALA A 225 -3.71 10.22 8.13
N TRP A 226 -3.51 10.62 6.89
CA TRP A 226 -3.41 12.03 6.51
C TRP A 226 -4.65 12.84 6.84
N ARG A 227 -5.83 12.29 6.53
CA ARG A 227 -7.12 12.94 6.85
C ARG A 227 -7.35 13.09 8.34
N GLU A 228 -6.79 12.18 9.12
CA GLU A 228 -6.85 12.20 10.58
C GLU A 228 -5.74 13.07 11.21
N GLY A 229 -4.89 13.69 10.38
CA GLY A 229 -3.84 14.62 10.81
C GLY A 229 -2.51 13.96 11.15
N HIS A 230 -2.28 12.72 10.69
CA HIS A 230 -1.03 11.98 10.85
C HIS A 230 -0.29 11.87 9.52
N TYR A 231 1.03 11.89 9.57
CA TYR A 231 1.85 11.66 8.39
C TYR A 231 2.69 10.39 8.53
N ALA A 232 2.50 9.45 7.62
CA ALA A 232 3.31 8.23 7.58
C ALA A 232 4.29 8.27 6.39
N GLU A 233 5.58 8.15 6.67
CA GLU A 233 6.59 7.84 5.67
C GLU A 233 6.71 6.33 5.55
N CYS A 234 6.20 5.77 4.45
CA CYS A 234 6.11 4.33 4.29
C CYS A 234 7.11 3.82 3.27
N ASP A 235 7.88 2.83 3.69
CA ASP A 235 8.64 1.95 2.80
C ASP A 235 7.82 0.66 2.57
N LEU A 236 7.95 0.07 1.39
CA LEU A 236 7.19 -1.10 0.99
C LEU A 236 8.09 -2.11 0.29
N PHE A 237 8.20 -3.33 0.83
CA PHE A 237 8.77 -4.45 0.12
C PHE A 237 7.75 -5.57 -0.02
N VAL A 238 7.26 -5.79 -1.25
CA VAL A 238 6.20 -6.76 -1.54
C VAL A 238 6.48 -7.50 -2.84
N SER A 239 6.23 -8.82 -2.82
CA SER A 239 6.34 -9.65 -4.02
C SER A 239 5.25 -10.73 -4.02
N GLY A 240 4.68 -10.99 -5.20
CA GLY A 240 3.55 -11.92 -5.30
C GLY A 240 3.92 -13.34 -4.87
N GLY A 241 3.14 -13.90 -3.95
CA GLY A 241 3.32 -15.26 -3.46
C GLY A 241 4.55 -15.48 -2.56
N TYR A 242 5.26 -14.43 -2.15
CA TYR A 242 6.39 -14.56 -1.23
C TYR A 242 5.92 -15.05 0.13
N THR A 243 6.76 -15.94 0.69
CA THR A 243 6.74 -16.39 2.08
C THR A 243 7.70 -15.53 2.90
N MET A 244 7.68 -15.66 4.20
CA MET A 244 8.65 -14.98 5.05
C MET A 244 10.08 -15.43 4.76
N GLU A 245 10.30 -16.72 4.48
CA GLU A 245 11.57 -17.26 3.98
C GLU A 245 12.04 -16.51 2.72
N SER A 246 11.14 -16.37 1.73
CA SER A 246 11.44 -15.66 0.48
C SER A 246 11.89 -14.22 0.72
N HIS A 247 11.31 -13.56 1.70
CA HIS A 247 11.71 -12.21 2.11
C HIS A 247 13.08 -12.20 2.80
N LEU A 248 13.34 -13.14 3.69
CA LEU A 248 14.64 -13.28 4.38
C LEU A 248 15.79 -13.56 3.41
N MET A 249 15.53 -14.35 2.37
CA MET A 249 16.51 -14.67 1.33
C MET A 249 16.70 -13.56 0.30
N ASN A 250 15.85 -12.55 0.28
CA ASN A 250 15.90 -11.49 -0.70
C ASN A 250 16.75 -10.31 -0.21
N SER A 251 17.90 -10.06 -0.89
CA SER A 251 18.83 -9.00 -0.51
C SER A 251 18.19 -7.61 -0.48
N HIS A 252 17.24 -7.31 -1.38
CA HIS A 252 16.58 -6.00 -1.40
C HIS A 252 15.58 -5.85 -0.25
N CYS A 253 14.89 -6.92 0.15
CA CYS A 253 14.11 -6.89 1.37
C CYS A 253 15.01 -6.58 2.57
N MET A 254 16.15 -7.23 2.64
CA MET A 254 17.12 -7.01 3.71
C MET A 254 17.76 -5.63 3.69
N GLU A 255 17.86 -4.97 2.55
CA GLU A 255 18.27 -3.56 2.47
C GLU A 255 17.27 -2.67 3.20
N TYR A 256 15.94 -2.84 3.00
CA TYR A 256 14.92 -2.11 3.75
C TYR A 256 15.01 -2.39 5.25
N VAL A 257 15.11 -3.66 5.65
CA VAL A 257 15.27 -4.03 7.07
C VAL A 257 16.53 -3.39 7.65
N ASN A 258 17.67 -3.46 6.92
CA ASN A 258 18.95 -2.93 7.37
C ASN A 258 19.02 -1.39 7.40
N LYS A 259 18.22 -0.70 6.59
CA LYS A 259 18.06 0.75 6.66
C LYS A 259 17.67 1.19 8.06
N GLY A 260 16.76 0.44 8.70
CA GLY A 260 16.38 0.65 10.09
C GLY A 260 15.72 2.00 10.38
N GLY A 261 15.55 2.27 11.67
CA GLY A 261 14.97 3.54 12.15
C GLY A 261 13.48 3.67 11.85
N TYR A 262 12.78 2.54 11.72
CA TYR A 262 11.32 2.51 11.63
C TYR A 262 10.69 2.64 13.02
N ASP A 263 9.52 3.29 13.06
CA ASP A 263 8.67 3.36 14.23
C ASP A 263 7.66 2.21 14.26
N TYR A 264 7.27 1.73 13.08
CA TYR A 264 6.31 0.63 12.93
C TYR A 264 6.69 -0.29 11.76
N VAL A 265 6.54 -1.60 11.95
CA VAL A 265 6.75 -2.58 10.88
C VAL A 265 5.56 -3.55 10.84
N MET A 266 4.92 -3.65 9.67
CA MET A 266 3.83 -4.57 9.39
C MET A 266 4.37 -5.77 8.61
N LEU A 267 4.17 -6.97 9.14
CA LEU A 267 4.61 -8.23 8.55
C LEU A 267 3.40 -9.06 8.12
N GLN A 268 3.35 -9.45 6.85
CA GLN A 268 2.31 -10.30 6.28
C GLN A 268 2.94 -11.48 5.56
N ASP A 269 2.65 -12.69 6.03
CA ASP A 269 3.17 -13.93 5.45
C ASP A 269 2.25 -14.46 4.32
N GLN A 270 2.61 -15.61 3.75
CA GLN A 270 1.85 -16.29 2.71
C GLN A 270 0.48 -16.73 3.25
N SER A 271 -0.54 -16.65 2.43
CA SER A 271 -1.95 -16.79 2.85
C SER A 271 -2.39 -18.21 3.26
N ILE A 272 -1.59 -19.24 2.99
CA ILE A 272 -1.91 -20.64 3.27
C ILE A 272 -0.92 -21.25 4.29
N LEU A 273 0.38 -20.98 4.14
CA LEU A 273 1.41 -21.64 4.94
C LEU A 273 1.19 -21.52 6.45
N PRO A 274 0.76 -20.37 6.99
CA PRO A 274 0.49 -20.28 8.43
C PRO A 274 -0.55 -21.30 8.93
N THR A 275 -1.52 -21.71 8.09
CA THR A 275 -2.51 -22.73 8.50
C THR A 275 -1.89 -24.08 8.80
N LEU A 276 -0.68 -24.34 8.32
CA LEU A 276 0.06 -25.61 8.52
C LEU A 276 0.94 -25.59 9.77
N ASN A 277 1.09 -24.46 10.44
CA ASN A 277 1.90 -24.36 11.66
C ASN A 277 1.44 -25.39 12.70
N GLY A 278 2.40 -26.15 13.26
CA GLY A 278 2.14 -27.22 14.21
C GLY A 278 1.54 -28.50 13.61
N THR A 279 1.50 -28.66 12.30
CA THR A 279 1.14 -29.91 11.61
C THR A 279 2.39 -30.63 11.08
N ASP A 280 2.21 -31.86 10.57
CA ASP A 280 3.30 -32.62 9.93
C ASP A 280 3.85 -31.94 8.65
N ASP A 281 3.13 -30.97 8.08
CA ASP A 281 3.55 -30.20 6.91
C ASP A 281 3.96 -28.76 7.28
N ASP A 282 4.26 -28.52 8.54
CA ASP A 282 4.80 -27.23 8.98
C ASP A 282 6.09 -26.92 8.23
N ALA A 283 6.06 -25.84 7.45
CA ALA A 283 7.20 -25.40 6.64
C ALA A 283 8.12 -24.40 7.38
N GLY A 284 7.94 -24.25 8.70
CA GLY A 284 8.73 -23.32 9.50
C GLY A 284 8.31 -21.86 9.39
N SER A 285 7.12 -21.56 8.87
CA SER A 285 6.60 -20.21 8.65
C SER A 285 6.72 -19.34 9.91
N SER A 286 6.40 -19.87 11.09
CA SER A 286 6.52 -19.14 12.35
C SER A 286 7.97 -18.88 12.75
N ALA A 287 8.90 -19.82 12.52
CA ALA A 287 10.32 -19.62 12.81
C ALA A 287 10.93 -18.52 11.93
N GLU A 288 10.57 -18.51 10.65
CA GLU A 288 11.00 -17.49 9.68
C GLU A 288 10.44 -16.11 10.02
N MET A 289 9.19 -16.04 10.47
CA MET A 289 8.59 -14.81 10.99
C MET A 289 9.39 -14.30 12.20
N GLY A 290 9.73 -15.18 13.14
CA GLY A 290 10.55 -14.83 14.30
C GLY A 290 11.95 -14.35 13.94
N GLU A 291 12.58 -14.92 12.91
CA GLU A 291 13.85 -14.43 12.39
C GLU A 291 13.69 -13.02 11.81
N MET A 292 12.62 -12.76 11.04
CA MET A 292 12.34 -11.43 10.50
C MET A 292 12.12 -10.42 11.63
N VAL A 293 11.30 -10.74 12.62
CA VAL A 293 11.06 -9.89 13.81
C VAL A 293 12.38 -9.55 14.51
N THR A 294 13.26 -10.55 14.69
CA THR A 294 14.57 -10.38 15.32
C THR A 294 15.45 -9.42 14.52
N LYS A 295 15.50 -9.58 13.18
CA LYS A 295 16.27 -8.70 12.30
C LYS A 295 15.75 -7.28 12.31
N VAL A 296 14.43 -7.11 12.28
CA VAL A 296 13.77 -5.79 12.37
C VAL A 296 14.13 -5.11 13.70
N ARG A 297 13.96 -5.78 14.83
CA ARG A 297 14.27 -5.22 16.17
C ARG A 297 15.72 -4.86 16.34
N LYS A 298 16.63 -5.63 15.74
CA LYS A 298 18.07 -5.30 15.75
C LYS A 298 18.37 -3.97 15.07
N ARG A 299 17.64 -3.60 14.02
CA ARG A 299 17.86 -2.38 13.22
C ARG A 299 16.94 -1.23 13.58
N SER A 300 15.79 -1.56 14.14
CA SER A 300 14.77 -0.61 14.61
C SER A 300 14.33 -0.99 16.03
N PRO A 301 15.18 -0.82 17.05
CA PRO A 301 14.93 -1.36 18.40
C PRO A 301 13.73 -0.73 19.11
N LYS A 302 13.23 0.40 18.63
CA LYS A 302 12.04 1.07 19.13
C LYS A 302 10.79 0.77 18.30
N ALA A 303 10.93 0.04 17.19
CA ALA A 303 9.80 -0.26 16.33
C ALA A 303 8.77 -1.13 17.02
N ARG A 304 7.52 -0.75 16.92
CA ARG A 304 6.39 -1.64 17.12
C ARG A 304 6.33 -2.56 15.90
N VAL A 305 6.20 -3.85 16.13
CA VAL A 305 6.11 -4.85 15.05
C VAL A 305 4.77 -5.56 15.17
N ALA A 306 4.00 -5.60 14.09
CA ALA A 306 2.73 -6.30 14.04
C ALA A 306 2.77 -7.41 12.99
N ILE A 307 2.17 -8.54 13.34
CA ILE A 307 1.85 -9.63 12.41
C ILE A 307 0.41 -9.46 11.96
N GLU A 308 0.21 -9.48 10.64
CA GLU A 308 -1.11 -9.39 10.05
C GLU A 308 -1.84 -10.72 10.10
N ILE A 309 -2.97 -10.78 10.82
CA ILE A 309 -3.92 -11.88 10.69
C ILE A 309 -4.69 -11.66 9.39
N THR A 310 -4.30 -12.40 8.36
CA THR A 310 -4.92 -12.33 7.04
C THR A 310 -6.30 -12.97 7.02
N TRP A 311 -6.99 -12.89 5.89
CA TRP A 311 -8.31 -13.49 5.68
C TRP A 311 -8.22 -14.85 4.99
N GLY A 312 -9.18 -15.72 5.29
CA GLY A 312 -9.37 -17.01 4.63
C GLY A 312 -9.81 -16.88 3.17
N ARG A 313 -9.67 -17.93 2.39
CA ARG A 313 -10.25 -18.03 1.05
C ARG A 313 -11.77 -17.97 1.13
N ARG A 314 -12.43 -17.33 0.18
CA ARG A 314 -13.89 -17.11 0.21
C ARG A 314 -14.72 -18.39 0.43
N TYR A 315 -14.23 -19.51 -0.07
CA TYR A 315 -14.88 -20.83 0.04
C TYR A 315 -14.01 -21.84 0.80
N GLY A 316 -13.04 -21.40 1.59
CA GLY A 316 -12.09 -22.26 2.28
C GLY A 316 -11.06 -22.90 1.35
N SER A 317 -11.51 -23.64 0.36
CA SER A 317 -10.69 -24.53 -0.47
C SER A 317 -10.42 -24.03 -1.90
N ASN A 318 -10.72 -22.79 -2.26
CA ASN A 318 -10.52 -22.30 -3.63
C ASN A 318 -9.12 -21.71 -3.89
N ASN A 319 -8.63 -21.84 -5.14
CA ASN A 319 -7.40 -21.22 -5.65
C ASN A 319 -6.12 -21.54 -4.86
N PHE A 320 -5.91 -22.80 -4.47
CA PHE A 320 -4.73 -23.24 -3.72
C PHE A 320 -3.48 -23.44 -4.59
N GLY A 321 -3.66 -23.69 -5.89
CA GLY A 321 -2.56 -23.89 -6.82
C GLY A 321 -1.63 -25.03 -6.35
N LYS A 322 -0.35 -24.75 -6.16
CA LYS A 322 0.64 -25.77 -5.70
C LYS A 322 0.36 -26.34 -4.31
N TYR A 323 -0.55 -25.76 -3.54
CA TYR A 323 -0.91 -26.17 -2.19
C TYR A 323 -2.19 -27.03 -2.15
N GLU A 324 -2.76 -27.39 -3.29
CA GLU A 324 -4.04 -28.13 -3.40
C GLU A 324 -4.06 -29.43 -2.62
N ARG A 325 -2.92 -30.13 -2.51
CA ARG A 325 -2.74 -31.35 -1.71
C ARG A 325 -3.12 -31.19 -0.23
N TYR A 326 -3.04 -29.98 0.31
CA TYR A 326 -3.36 -29.73 1.73
C TYR A 326 -4.86 -29.70 1.98
N ILE A 327 -5.69 -29.42 0.98
CA ILE A 327 -7.14 -29.50 1.10
C ILE A 327 -7.56 -30.94 1.42
N GLU A 328 -6.99 -31.93 0.74
CA GLU A 328 -7.26 -33.34 0.98
C GLU A 328 -6.69 -33.81 2.31
N LYS A 329 -5.50 -33.36 2.67
CA LYS A 329 -4.81 -33.78 3.89
C LYS A 329 -5.40 -33.17 5.17
N TYR A 330 -5.87 -31.93 5.09
CA TYR A 330 -6.44 -31.18 6.21
C TYR A 330 -7.84 -30.61 5.87
N PRO A 331 -8.81 -31.44 5.48
CA PRO A 331 -10.11 -30.97 5.00
C PRO A 331 -10.86 -30.13 6.03
N HIS A 332 -10.62 -30.34 7.31
CA HIS A 332 -11.23 -29.58 8.40
C HIS A 332 -10.73 -28.13 8.49
N PHE A 333 -9.52 -27.81 8.01
CA PHE A 333 -9.04 -26.42 7.95
C PHE A 333 -9.64 -25.64 6.79
N TYR A 334 -10.16 -26.33 5.76
CA TYR A 334 -10.54 -25.73 4.49
C TYR A 334 -11.98 -26.09 4.07
N ALA A 335 -12.79 -26.57 5.02
CA ALA A 335 -14.17 -26.97 4.76
C ALA A 335 -15.01 -25.80 4.20
N ASP A 336 -14.81 -24.63 4.74
CA ASP A 336 -15.46 -23.38 4.34
C ASP A 336 -14.60 -22.17 4.71
N TYR A 337 -15.15 -20.97 4.52
CA TYR A 337 -14.47 -19.73 4.88
C TYR A 337 -14.11 -19.67 6.37
N ASP A 338 -15.07 -19.97 7.25
CA ASP A 338 -14.89 -19.83 8.70
C ASP A 338 -13.88 -20.85 9.25
N ALA A 339 -13.85 -22.05 8.75
CA ALA A 339 -12.86 -23.05 9.13
C ALA A 339 -11.44 -22.52 8.85
N MET A 340 -11.19 -22.00 7.65
CA MET A 340 -9.89 -21.44 7.30
C MET A 340 -9.59 -20.17 8.08
N GLN A 341 -10.57 -19.26 8.23
CA GLN A 341 -10.39 -18.02 8.96
C GLN A 341 -10.07 -18.25 10.43
N ASN A 342 -10.79 -19.15 11.09
CA ASN A 342 -10.56 -19.48 12.50
C ASN A 342 -9.17 -20.10 12.70
N ARG A 343 -8.73 -20.96 11.76
CA ARG A 343 -7.37 -21.52 11.80
C ARG A 343 -6.31 -20.44 11.64
N LEU A 344 -6.46 -19.49 10.73
CA LEU A 344 -5.54 -18.35 10.57
C LEU A 344 -5.49 -17.48 11.83
N ILE A 345 -6.65 -17.18 12.42
CA ILE A 345 -6.74 -16.42 13.67
C ILE A 345 -5.99 -17.13 14.80
N GLU A 346 -6.22 -18.42 14.98
CA GLU A 346 -5.55 -19.25 15.97
C GLU A 346 -4.03 -19.16 15.83
N VAL A 347 -3.51 -19.62 14.70
CA VAL A 347 -2.07 -19.77 14.50
C VAL A 347 -1.30 -18.45 14.48
N LEU A 348 -1.85 -17.40 13.85
CA LEU A 348 -1.18 -16.12 13.79
C LEU A 348 -1.27 -15.34 15.11
N SER A 349 -2.31 -15.59 15.92
CA SER A 349 -2.39 -15.04 17.28
C SER A 349 -1.38 -15.70 18.21
N GLU A 350 -1.22 -17.03 18.15
CA GLU A 350 -0.19 -17.76 18.87
C GLU A 350 1.22 -17.30 18.46
N GLU A 351 1.46 -17.16 17.16
CA GLU A 351 2.72 -16.68 16.62
C GLU A 351 3.07 -15.28 17.13
N ALA A 352 2.09 -14.36 17.15
CA ALA A 352 2.28 -13.02 17.69
C ALA A 352 2.65 -13.05 19.19
N GLN A 353 2.08 -13.97 19.97
CA GLN A 353 2.44 -14.16 21.38
C GLN A 353 3.86 -14.69 21.52
N VAL A 354 4.23 -15.75 20.76
CA VAL A 354 5.58 -16.35 20.78
C VAL A 354 6.66 -15.30 20.51
N TRP A 355 6.45 -14.46 19.51
CA TRP A 355 7.42 -13.43 19.12
C TRP A 355 7.21 -12.09 19.80
N SER A 356 6.25 -11.98 20.72
CA SER A 356 5.92 -10.76 21.46
C SER A 356 5.68 -9.57 20.53
N THR A 357 4.94 -9.79 19.45
CA THR A 357 4.54 -8.77 18.49
C THR A 357 3.10 -8.29 18.75
N GLU A 358 2.75 -7.17 18.14
CA GLU A 358 1.35 -6.77 18.03
C GLU A 358 0.63 -7.62 16.97
N ILE A 359 -0.68 -7.57 16.98
CA ILE A 359 -1.55 -8.15 15.98
C ILE A 359 -2.17 -7.03 15.15
N HIS A 360 -2.10 -7.14 13.83
CA HIS A 360 -2.99 -6.44 12.94
C HIS A 360 -4.25 -7.32 12.73
N PRO A 361 -5.37 -7.03 13.43
CA PRO A 361 -6.47 -7.97 13.59
C PRO A 361 -7.44 -7.99 12.41
N LEU A 362 -6.93 -7.90 11.19
CA LEU A 362 -7.72 -7.79 9.96
C LEU A 362 -8.64 -8.99 9.76
N GLY A 363 -8.17 -10.21 10.07
CA GLY A 363 -8.97 -11.42 9.92
C GLY A 363 -10.26 -11.39 10.73
N TYR A 364 -10.24 -10.80 11.93
CA TYR A 364 -11.46 -10.63 12.74
C TYR A 364 -12.44 -9.64 12.08
N ALA A 365 -11.93 -8.51 11.60
CA ALA A 365 -12.76 -7.50 10.91
C ALA A 365 -13.34 -8.07 9.62
N TRP A 366 -12.55 -8.83 8.88
CA TRP A 366 -13.01 -9.48 7.66
C TRP A 366 -14.14 -10.46 7.92
N GLN A 367 -14.02 -11.29 8.95
CA GLN A 367 -15.04 -12.26 9.34
C GLN A 367 -16.36 -11.59 9.71
N ILE A 368 -16.32 -10.50 10.47
CA ILE A 368 -17.52 -9.73 10.81
C ILE A 368 -18.23 -9.21 9.56
N VAL A 369 -17.50 -8.60 8.63
CA VAL A 369 -18.10 -8.08 7.38
C VAL A 369 -18.68 -9.20 6.54
N MET A 370 -18.00 -10.35 6.43
CA MET A 370 -18.48 -11.50 5.67
C MET A 370 -19.83 -12.01 6.16
N HIS A 371 -20.10 -11.90 7.46
CA HIS A 371 -21.36 -12.36 8.07
C HIS A 371 -22.43 -11.26 8.14
N GLU A 372 -22.06 -10.04 8.46
CA GLU A 372 -23.04 -8.95 8.66
C GLU A 372 -23.45 -8.29 7.35
N ARG A 373 -22.52 -8.10 6.41
CA ARG A 373 -22.74 -7.41 5.14
C ARG A 373 -22.10 -8.19 3.98
N PRO A 374 -22.57 -9.41 3.69
CA PRO A 374 -22.08 -10.25 2.60
C PRO A 374 -22.29 -9.61 1.20
N ASP A 375 -23.11 -8.57 1.12
CA ASP A 375 -23.31 -7.73 -0.06
C ASP A 375 -22.09 -6.83 -0.35
N ILE A 376 -21.28 -6.47 0.67
CA ILE A 376 -20.02 -5.78 0.49
C ILE A 376 -18.97 -6.78 0.03
N MET A 377 -18.66 -6.73 -1.27
CA MET A 377 -17.70 -7.67 -1.86
C MET A 377 -16.27 -7.33 -1.41
N LEU A 378 -15.76 -8.03 -0.39
CA LEU A 378 -14.38 -7.88 0.09
C LEU A 378 -13.35 -8.55 -0.83
N TYR A 379 -13.77 -9.54 -1.62
CA TYR A 379 -12.90 -10.31 -2.49
C TYR A 379 -12.86 -9.78 -3.92
N HIS A 380 -11.70 -9.91 -4.53
CA HIS A 380 -11.51 -9.82 -5.96
C HIS A 380 -12.21 -11.01 -6.67
N THR A 381 -12.34 -10.95 -8.00
CA THR A 381 -13.00 -11.99 -8.81
C THR A 381 -12.36 -13.38 -8.71
N ASP A 382 -11.14 -13.47 -8.21
CA ASP A 382 -10.46 -14.74 -7.96
C ASP A 382 -10.83 -15.39 -6.61
N ASN A 383 -11.66 -14.74 -5.82
CA ASN A 383 -12.17 -15.18 -4.53
C ASN A 383 -11.09 -15.44 -3.46
N HIS A 384 -9.91 -14.83 -3.61
CA HIS A 384 -8.88 -14.92 -2.59
C HIS A 384 -8.10 -13.61 -2.36
N HIS A 385 -7.83 -12.82 -3.39
CA HIS A 385 -7.29 -11.50 -3.17
C HIS A 385 -8.39 -10.52 -2.75
N GLN A 386 -7.99 -9.45 -2.12
CA GLN A 386 -8.89 -8.38 -1.71
C GLN A 386 -9.39 -7.57 -2.92
N SER A 387 -10.64 -7.13 -2.82
CA SER A 387 -11.20 -6.05 -3.62
C SER A 387 -10.69 -4.69 -3.12
N TYR A 388 -11.19 -3.60 -3.71
CA TYR A 388 -10.92 -2.27 -3.17
C TYR A 388 -11.54 -2.06 -1.79
N ALA A 389 -12.76 -2.57 -1.56
CA ALA A 389 -13.41 -2.53 -0.25
C ALA A 389 -12.63 -3.34 0.81
N GLY A 390 -12.13 -4.53 0.44
CA GLY A 390 -11.24 -5.31 1.29
C GLY A 390 -9.94 -4.57 1.62
N SER A 391 -9.33 -3.91 0.63
CA SER A 391 -8.13 -3.10 0.84
C SER A 391 -8.38 -1.86 1.70
N TYR A 392 -9.56 -1.25 1.59
CA TYR A 392 -9.97 -0.17 2.47
C TYR A 392 -10.15 -0.65 3.91
N LEU A 393 -10.80 -1.80 4.12
CA LEU A 393 -10.91 -2.41 5.45
C LEU A 393 -9.53 -2.68 6.05
N SER A 394 -8.59 -3.26 5.26
CA SER A 394 -7.20 -3.48 5.69
C SER A 394 -6.54 -2.17 6.14
N ALA A 395 -6.73 -1.10 5.38
CA ALA A 395 -6.16 0.21 5.69
C ALA A 395 -6.78 0.85 6.92
N ALA A 396 -8.10 0.71 7.12
CA ALA A 396 -8.81 1.22 8.28
C ALA A 396 -8.37 0.49 9.57
N VAL A 397 -8.24 -0.84 9.52
CA VAL A 397 -7.72 -1.64 10.63
C VAL A 397 -6.27 -1.27 10.92
N ALA A 398 -5.43 -1.08 9.87
CA ALA A 398 -4.05 -0.65 10.04
C ALA A 398 -3.95 0.72 10.71
N TYR A 399 -4.78 1.70 10.31
CA TYR A 399 -4.81 3.02 10.93
C TYR A 399 -5.07 2.92 12.44
N LEU A 400 -6.11 2.20 12.83
CA LEU A 400 -6.47 2.04 14.23
C LEU A 400 -5.41 1.27 15.03
N THR A 401 -4.80 0.23 14.43
CA THR A 401 -3.73 -0.55 15.07
C THR A 401 -2.49 0.31 15.32
N VAL A 402 -2.15 1.17 14.36
CA VAL A 402 -0.95 2.02 14.43
C VAL A 402 -1.16 3.19 15.38
N TYR A 403 -2.27 3.92 15.26
CA TYR A 403 -2.49 5.16 16.01
C TYR A 403 -3.35 4.99 17.26
N GLY A 404 -4.22 3.97 17.31
CA GLY A 404 -5.11 3.73 18.47
C GLY A 404 -6.21 4.77 18.63
N GLU A 405 -6.46 5.60 17.63
CA GLU A 405 -7.38 6.72 17.66
C GLU A 405 -8.61 6.45 16.78
N LYS A 406 -9.80 6.79 17.26
CA LYS A 406 -11.03 6.73 16.45
C LYS A 406 -10.96 7.68 15.27
N PHE A 407 -11.73 7.34 14.24
CA PHE A 407 -11.88 8.23 13.09
C PHE A 407 -12.58 9.53 13.50
N GLY A 408 -12.11 10.64 12.94
CA GLY A 408 -12.70 11.96 13.14
C GLY A 408 -14.05 12.15 12.42
N SER A 409 -14.53 13.38 12.40
CA SER A 409 -15.83 13.71 11.79
C SER A 409 -15.84 13.74 10.26
N ASN A 410 -14.67 13.76 9.62
CA ASN A 410 -14.54 13.82 8.15
C ASN A 410 -13.44 12.89 7.64
N PRO A 411 -13.57 11.57 7.87
CA PRO A 411 -12.55 10.62 7.49
C PRO A 411 -12.49 10.42 5.98
N ALA A 412 -11.36 9.94 5.46
CA ALA A 412 -11.21 9.63 4.06
C ALA A 412 -12.07 8.43 3.66
N ASN A 413 -13.01 8.61 2.75
CA ASN A 413 -13.72 7.50 2.10
C ASN A 413 -12.91 6.89 0.95
N CYS A 414 -11.82 7.56 0.56
CA CYS A 414 -11.00 7.21 -0.59
C CYS A 414 -11.88 7.03 -1.85
N ALA A 415 -11.95 5.81 -2.41
CA ALA A 415 -12.74 5.55 -3.60
C ALA A 415 -14.06 4.79 -3.33
N LEU A 416 -14.46 4.66 -2.07
CA LEU A 416 -15.74 4.05 -1.70
C LEU A 416 -16.85 5.08 -1.59
N ASP A 417 -18.08 4.63 -1.74
CA ASP A 417 -19.23 5.41 -1.30
C ASP A 417 -19.22 5.60 0.23
N ALA A 418 -19.89 6.65 0.70
CA ALA A 418 -19.82 7.03 2.09
C ALA A 418 -20.40 5.96 3.04
N GLU A 419 -21.48 5.30 2.66
CA GLU A 419 -22.14 4.26 3.47
C GLU A 419 -21.22 3.05 3.66
N THR A 420 -20.68 2.53 2.58
CA THR A 420 -19.72 1.40 2.62
C THR A 420 -18.48 1.76 3.43
N ALA A 421 -17.90 2.93 3.21
CA ALA A 421 -16.69 3.36 3.93
C ALA A 421 -16.96 3.52 5.43
N GLU A 422 -18.07 4.14 5.82
CA GLU A 422 -18.47 4.32 7.23
C GLU A 422 -18.68 2.97 7.92
N TYR A 423 -19.40 2.05 7.27
CA TYR A 423 -19.61 0.72 7.83
C TYR A 423 -18.28 -0.01 8.06
N LEU A 424 -17.38 -0.02 7.07
CA LEU A 424 -16.09 -0.68 7.20
C LEU A 424 -15.20 -0.06 8.30
N ARG A 425 -15.24 1.27 8.47
CA ARG A 425 -14.58 1.94 9.59
C ARG A 425 -15.18 1.55 10.93
N SER A 426 -16.52 1.47 11.02
CA SER A 426 -17.20 1.05 12.25
C SER A 426 -16.81 -0.35 12.67
N VAL A 427 -16.69 -1.29 11.72
CA VAL A 427 -16.20 -2.65 11.99
C VAL A 427 -14.74 -2.62 12.46
N ALA A 428 -13.89 -1.85 11.79
CA ALA A 428 -12.51 -1.70 12.22
C ALA A 428 -12.39 -1.15 13.65
N GLU A 429 -13.18 -0.14 14.03
CA GLU A 429 -13.22 0.39 15.41
C GLU A 429 -13.71 -0.66 16.41
N ARG A 430 -14.79 -1.39 16.10
CA ARG A 430 -15.32 -2.46 16.95
C ARG A 430 -14.25 -3.52 17.25
N VAL A 431 -13.48 -3.90 16.25
CA VAL A 431 -12.44 -4.93 16.37
C VAL A 431 -11.20 -4.39 17.09
N VAL A 432 -10.62 -3.29 16.62
CA VAL A 432 -9.33 -2.81 17.12
C VAL A 432 -9.47 -2.16 18.50
N LEU A 433 -10.44 -1.29 18.67
CA LEU A 433 -10.64 -0.53 19.92
C LEU A 433 -11.59 -1.24 20.89
N GLY A 434 -12.57 -1.95 20.36
CA GLY A 434 -13.58 -2.68 21.15
C GLY A 434 -13.21 -4.13 21.46
N GLY A 435 -12.22 -4.71 20.78
CA GLY A 435 -11.82 -6.11 20.93
C GLY A 435 -12.87 -7.10 20.46
N GLU A 436 -13.79 -6.69 19.57
CA GLU A 436 -14.86 -7.54 19.08
C GLU A 436 -14.34 -8.69 18.21
N LYS A 437 -14.93 -9.86 18.40
CA LYS A 437 -14.66 -11.08 17.64
C LYS A 437 -15.97 -11.68 17.18
N TRP A 438 -15.97 -12.28 16.01
CA TRP A 438 -17.14 -13.05 15.56
C TRP A 438 -17.31 -14.30 16.44
N MET A 439 -18.46 -14.42 17.09
CA MET A 439 -18.73 -15.51 18.05
C MET A 439 -19.61 -16.62 17.46
N GLY A 440 -19.97 -16.54 16.17
CA GLY A 440 -20.97 -17.43 15.58
C GLY A 440 -22.38 -17.13 16.13
N LYS A 441 -23.40 -17.22 15.28
CA LYS A 441 -24.81 -17.28 15.74
C LYS A 441 -25.27 -18.71 15.71
#